data_5ca412d4594a8aea1e3a1172ad0220b4
#
_entry.id   5ca412d4594a8aea1e3a1172ad0220b4
#
_cell.length_a   1.000
_cell.length_b   1.000
_cell.length_c   1.000
_cell.angle_alpha   90.00
_cell.angle_beta   90.00
_cell.angle_gamma   90.00
#
_symmetry.space_group_name_H-M   'P 1'
#
loop_
_entity.id
_entity.type
_entity.pdbx_description
1 polymer ?
#
loop_
_entity_poly.entity_id
_entity_poly.type
_entity_poly.pdbx_seq_one_letter_code
_entity_poly.pdbx_strand_id
1 'polypeptide(L)'
;GMAEAMIKHLPESTVRRLGIFAHGEENVKVHRDEPVFDGQFSNRCYREAVKQAFTHFSEKAIAQNRFDPDLDIILTEQWARIIMHLPYAFQAKRMFPDVFRHDRQHLESWKHVESEIGVMPEESDFETIEEWEKAMDGYRRAISKTESFKQFVEDRIEKGQRASSLIGNQYTGSIFLALMSTFEADYEENANLDNVTFGLCGYGSGAKAKVFEAEVQPTWREIASRWNLFERLEGRIAIDRVTYEALHKGLAKESIVTPKGEFA
;
A
#
# COMPACT_ATOMS: atom_id res chain seq x y z
N GLY A 1 -9.48 -10.27 16.92
CA GLY A 1 -8.36 -9.91 16.13
C GLY A 1 -8.22 -8.44 15.78
N MET A 2 -8.78 -7.99 14.65
CA MET A 2 -8.62 -6.63 14.13
C MET A 2 -9.24 -5.55 15.03
N ALA A 3 -10.38 -5.81 15.61
CA ALA A 3 -11.06 -4.89 16.52
C ALA A 3 -10.22 -4.56 17.77
N GLU A 4 -9.60 -5.53 18.41
CA GLU A 4 -8.77 -5.30 19.61
C GLU A 4 -7.52 -4.46 19.35
N ALA A 5 -6.85 -4.66 18.21
CA ALA A 5 -5.66 -3.88 17.87
C ALA A 5 -6.02 -2.41 17.55
N MET A 6 -7.14 -2.18 16.86
CA MET A 6 -7.65 -0.83 16.58
C MET A 6 -8.10 -0.12 17.86
N ILE A 7 -8.70 -0.82 18.78
CA ILE A 7 -9.24 -0.30 20.03
C ILE A 7 -8.13 0.25 20.95
N LYS A 8 -7.02 -0.45 21.07
CA LYS A 8 -5.90 -0.07 21.95
C LYS A 8 -5.23 1.26 21.56
N HIS A 9 -5.47 1.75 20.35
CA HIS A 9 -4.82 2.94 19.81
C HIS A 9 -5.79 4.10 19.52
N LEU A 10 -7.10 3.90 19.69
CA LEU A 10 -8.07 4.98 19.51
C LEU A 10 -8.11 5.89 20.74
N PRO A 11 -8.08 7.22 20.57
CA PRO A 11 -8.38 8.16 21.65
C PRO A 11 -9.75 7.87 22.26
N GLU A 12 -9.88 7.99 23.57
CA GLU A 12 -11.13 7.73 24.29
C GLU A 12 -12.32 8.52 23.72
N SER A 13 -12.10 9.76 23.30
CA SER A 13 -13.09 10.60 22.64
C SER A 13 -13.63 9.99 21.34
N THR A 14 -12.76 9.32 20.56
CA THR A 14 -13.13 8.65 19.31
C THR A 14 -13.94 7.39 19.61
N VAL A 15 -13.51 6.61 20.60
CA VAL A 15 -14.21 5.41 21.05
C VAL A 15 -15.62 5.74 21.52
N ARG A 16 -15.79 6.79 22.32
CA ARG A 16 -17.10 7.29 22.78
C ARG A 16 -17.98 7.74 21.63
N ARG A 17 -17.42 8.50 20.68
CA ARG A 17 -18.17 9.01 19.51
C ARG A 17 -18.68 7.87 18.62
N LEU A 18 -17.93 6.82 18.48
CA LEU A 18 -18.30 5.66 17.68
C LEU A 18 -19.28 4.72 18.39
N GLY A 19 -19.49 4.88 19.71
CA GLY A 19 -20.41 4.06 20.50
C GLY A 19 -20.05 2.56 20.52
N ILE A 20 -18.77 2.28 20.37
CA ILE A 20 -18.25 0.90 20.27
C ILE A 20 -18.17 0.23 21.65
N PHE A 21 -18.09 1.04 22.73
CA PHE A 21 -17.80 0.54 24.09
C PHE A 21 -18.81 1.06 25.12
N ALA A 22 -19.00 0.28 26.19
CA ALA A 22 -19.77 0.70 27.36
C ALA A 22 -19.00 1.75 28.15
N HIS A 23 -19.74 2.73 28.64
CA HIS A 23 -19.20 3.80 29.47
C HIS A 23 -18.84 3.27 30.85
N GLY A 24 -17.62 3.53 31.33
CA GLY A 24 -17.22 3.30 32.73
C GLY A 24 -16.76 1.88 33.07
N GLU A 25 -16.52 1.02 32.10
CA GLU A 25 -15.94 -0.30 32.32
C GLU A 25 -14.40 -0.26 32.19
N GLU A 26 -13.70 -0.88 33.15
CA GLU A 26 -12.24 -1.04 33.08
C GLU A 26 -11.82 -1.95 31.92
N ASN A 27 -12.71 -2.87 31.51
CA ASN A 27 -12.54 -3.73 30.35
C ASN A 27 -13.44 -3.31 29.22
N VAL A 28 -12.82 -3.02 28.09
CA VAL A 28 -13.51 -2.61 26.86
C VAL A 28 -14.29 -3.78 26.28
N LYS A 29 -15.62 -3.70 26.31
CA LYS A 29 -16.51 -4.65 25.63
C LYS A 29 -16.97 -4.09 24.28
N VAL A 30 -16.80 -4.87 23.24
CA VAL A 30 -17.34 -4.55 21.93
C VAL A 30 -18.84 -4.79 21.95
N HIS A 31 -19.64 -3.71 21.74
CA HIS A 31 -21.11 -3.78 21.77
C HIS A 31 -21.74 -4.14 20.42
N ARG A 32 -20.94 -4.23 19.35
CA ARG A 32 -21.43 -4.55 18.01
C ARG A 32 -20.59 -5.66 17.41
N ASP A 33 -21.24 -6.64 16.81
CA ASP A 33 -20.62 -7.70 16.04
C ASP A 33 -20.14 -7.18 14.66
N GLU A 34 -20.61 -6.01 14.25
CA GLU A 34 -20.24 -5.39 13.00
C GLU A 34 -18.96 -4.54 13.15
N PRO A 35 -18.00 -4.66 12.22
CA PRO A 35 -16.80 -3.86 12.24
C PRO A 35 -17.12 -2.38 11.96
N VAL A 36 -16.60 -1.49 12.79
CA VAL A 36 -16.68 -0.04 12.54
C VAL A 36 -15.51 0.38 11.68
N PHE A 37 -15.81 1.02 10.56
CA PHE A 37 -14.81 1.54 9.64
C PHE A 37 -14.51 3.01 9.92
N ASP A 38 -13.25 3.31 10.29
CA ASP A 38 -12.68 4.65 10.28
C ASP A 38 -11.55 4.71 9.25
N GLY A 39 -11.84 5.29 8.09
CA GLY A 39 -10.90 5.33 6.96
C GLY A 39 -9.67 6.17 7.22
N GLN A 40 -9.77 7.26 8.02
CA GLN A 40 -8.62 8.12 8.34
C GLN A 40 -7.68 7.41 9.31
N PHE A 41 -8.24 6.80 10.35
CA PHE A 41 -7.47 6.00 11.29
C PHE A 41 -6.80 4.81 10.62
N SER A 42 -7.53 4.09 9.77
CA SER A 42 -7.00 2.96 9.00
C SER A 42 -5.82 3.37 8.11
N ASN A 43 -5.92 4.51 7.43
CA ASN A 43 -4.83 5.05 6.62
C ASN A 43 -3.60 5.43 7.46
N ARG A 44 -3.81 6.00 8.64
CA ARG A 44 -2.73 6.32 9.58
C ARG A 44 -2.03 5.06 10.07
N CYS A 45 -2.78 4.04 10.48
CA CYS A 45 -2.22 2.74 10.87
C CYS A 45 -1.41 2.09 9.74
N TYR A 46 -1.93 2.12 8.51
CA TYR A 46 -1.22 1.59 7.35
C TYR A 46 0.11 2.34 7.14
N ARG A 47 0.08 3.66 7.10
CA ARG A 47 1.25 4.51 6.87
C ARG A 47 2.33 4.28 7.91
N GLU A 48 1.95 4.30 9.19
CA GLU A 48 2.89 4.13 10.30
C GLU A 48 3.49 2.73 10.32
N ALA A 49 2.69 1.69 10.15
CA ALA A 49 3.18 0.32 10.12
C ALA A 49 4.12 0.06 8.92
N VAL A 50 3.81 0.63 7.75
CA VAL A 50 4.66 0.52 6.56
C VAL A 50 5.98 1.25 6.79
N LYS A 51 5.95 2.49 7.28
CA LYS A 51 7.17 3.25 7.60
C LYS A 51 8.07 2.48 8.57
N GLN A 52 7.52 1.98 9.68
CA GLN A 52 8.27 1.19 10.67
C GLN A 52 8.84 -0.09 10.05
N ALA A 53 8.11 -0.76 9.17
CA ALA A 53 8.59 -1.97 8.50
C ALA A 53 9.76 -1.68 7.55
N PHE A 54 9.75 -0.56 6.84
CA PHE A 54 10.88 -0.12 6.01
C PHE A 54 12.09 0.24 6.86
N THR A 55 11.91 1.02 7.94
CA THR A 55 13.00 1.36 8.87
C THR A 55 13.64 0.09 9.44
N HIS A 56 12.83 -0.84 9.95
CA HIS A 56 13.32 -2.09 10.51
C HIS A 56 14.02 -3.00 9.48
N PHE A 57 13.54 -2.99 8.24
CA PHE A 57 14.22 -3.70 7.16
C PHE A 57 15.61 -3.10 6.88
N SER A 58 15.71 -1.77 6.81
CA SER A 58 16.98 -1.05 6.61
C SER A 58 17.97 -1.35 7.75
N GLU A 59 17.54 -1.24 9.01
CA GLU A 59 18.36 -1.54 10.19
C GLU A 59 18.90 -2.99 10.14
N LYS A 60 18.06 -3.95 9.79
CA LYS A 60 18.48 -5.34 9.63
C LYS A 60 19.47 -5.55 8.50
N ALA A 61 19.27 -4.90 7.37
CA ALA A 61 20.15 -5.01 6.22
C ALA A 61 21.55 -4.46 6.55
N ILE A 62 21.62 -3.35 7.28
CA ILE A 62 22.88 -2.79 7.80
C ILE A 62 23.52 -3.76 8.80
N ALA A 63 22.76 -4.25 9.78
CA ALA A 63 23.28 -5.20 10.78
C ALA A 63 23.79 -6.52 10.18
N GLN A 64 23.32 -6.89 9.00
CA GLN A 64 23.76 -8.05 8.23
C GLN A 64 24.91 -7.73 7.26
N ASN A 65 25.49 -6.54 7.32
CA ASN A 65 26.53 -6.04 6.40
C ASN A 65 26.14 -6.09 4.92
N ARG A 66 24.83 -5.95 4.62
CA ARG A 66 24.35 -5.89 3.24
C ARG A 66 24.54 -4.50 2.65
N PHE A 67 24.55 -3.48 3.51
CA PHE A 67 24.82 -2.09 3.16
C PHE A 67 25.84 -1.52 4.14
N ASP A 68 26.74 -0.72 3.59
CA ASP A 68 27.65 0.08 4.39
C ASP A 68 26.91 1.34 4.89
N PRO A 69 26.81 1.57 6.22
CA PRO A 69 26.11 2.73 6.75
C PRO A 69 26.78 4.07 6.39
N ASP A 70 28.07 4.05 6.01
CA ASP A 70 28.82 5.24 5.60
C ASP A 70 28.62 5.58 4.10
N LEU A 71 27.92 4.74 3.34
CA LEU A 71 27.59 5.01 1.95
C LEU A 71 26.19 5.65 1.85
N ASP A 72 26.05 6.60 0.93
CA ASP A 72 24.77 7.24 0.58
C ASP A 72 23.85 6.27 -0.18
N ILE A 73 23.43 5.19 0.48
CA ILE A 73 22.60 4.17 -0.13
C ILE A 73 21.14 4.53 0.06
N ILE A 74 20.42 4.59 -1.05
CA ILE A 74 18.96 4.70 -1.07
C ILE A 74 18.39 3.29 -1.22
N LEU A 75 17.84 2.74 -0.14
CA LEU A 75 17.32 1.37 -0.11
C LEU A 75 16.29 1.11 -1.21
N THR A 76 15.33 2.02 -1.37
CA THR A 76 14.24 1.85 -2.34
C THR A 76 14.71 1.93 -3.79
N GLU A 77 15.89 2.43 -4.06
CA GLU A 77 16.49 2.45 -5.40
C GLU A 77 17.24 1.15 -5.74
N GLN A 78 17.55 0.32 -4.74
CA GLN A 78 18.10 -1.02 -4.97
C GLN A 78 17.06 -1.98 -5.58
N TRP A 79 15.79 -1.61 -5.54
CA TRP A 79 14.71 -2.43 -6.07
C TRP A 79 14.24 -1.93 -7.44
N ALA A 80 14.19 -2.83 -8.41
CA ALA A 80 13.64 -2.49 -9.73
C ALA A 80 12.15 -2.12 -9.65
N ARG A 81 11.41 -2.78 -8.76
CA ARG A 81 9.99 -2.49 -8.48
C ARG A 81 9.69 -2.63 -6.99
N ILE A 82 8.61 -1.96 -6.57
CA ILE A 82 8.08 -2.05 -5.20
C ILE A 82 6.63 -2.53 -5.26
N ILE A 83 6.42 -3.73 -4.77
CA ILE A 83 5.13 -4.41 -4.75
C ILE A 83 4.47 -4.18 -3.41
N MET A 84 3.30 -3.57 -3.39
CA MET A 84 2.63 -3.20 -2.16
C MET A 84 1.27 -3.87 -2.01
N HIS A 85 0.89 -4.16 -0.78
CA HIS A 85 -0.50 -4.44 -0.46
C HIS A 85 -1.36 -3.20 -0.74
N LEU A 86 -2.39 -3.36 -1.57
CA LEU A 86 -3.22 -2.26 -2.05
C LEU A 86 -4.68 -2.44 -1.61
N PRO A 87 -5.09 -1.87 -0.46
CA PRO A 87 -6.51 -1.82 -0.07
C PRO A 87 -7.37 -1.04 -1.07
N TYR A 88 -6.77 -0.07 -1.75
CA TYR A 88 -7.29 0.57 -2.95
C TYR A 88 -6.12 1.00 -3.85
N ALA A 89 -6.38 1.21 -5.14
CA ALA A 89 -5.34 1.34 -6.17
C ALA A 89 -4.24 2.36 -5.84
N PHE A 90 -4.62 3.54 -5.33
CA PHE A 90 -3.67 4.62 -5.09
C PHE A 90 -3.08 4.66 -3.68
N GLN A 91 -3.32 3.63 -2.87
CA GLN A 91 -2.85 3.58 -1.48
C GLN A 91 -1.33 3.68 -1.40
N ALA A 92 -0.60 2.97 -2.26
CA ALA A 92 0.85 2.97 -2.25
C ALA A 92 1.41 4.38 -2.42
N LYS A 93 1.08 5.07 -3.50
CA LYS A 93 1.60 6.41 -3.77
C LYS A 93 1.20 7.46 -2.74
N ARG A 94 0.06 7.29 -2.05
CA ARG A 94 -0.36 8.20 -0.98
C ARG A 94 0.40 7.98 0.32
N MET A 95 0.84 6.76 0.59
CA MET A 95 1.50 6.38 1.85
C MET A 95 3.02 6.38 1.76
N PHE A 96 3.57 6.46 0.55
CA PHE A 96 5.01 6.36 0.32
C PHE A 96 5.84 7.63 0.56
N PRO A 97 5.29 8.86 0.62
CA PRO A 97 6.10 10.06 0.85
C PRO A 97 6.97 10.01 2.11
N ASP A 98 6.49 9.42 3.20
CA ASP A 98 7.27 9.27 4.43
C ASP A 98 8.46 8.31 4.25
N VAL A 99 8.29 7.21 3.53
CA VAL A 99 9.36 6.26 3.21
C VAL A 99 10.35 6.90 2.24
N PHE A 100 9.85 7.57 1.19
CA PHE A 100 10.68 8.27 0.21
C PHE A 100 11.56 9.33 0.85
N ARG A 101 11.01 10.14 1.76
CA ARG A 101 11.77 11.13 2.53
C ARG A 101 12.79 10.45 3.43
N HIS A 102 12.34 9.49 4.25
CA HIS A 102 13.22 8.82 5.22
C HIS A 102 14.46 8.21 4.56
N ASP A 103 14.28 7.62 3.40
CA ASP A 103 15.31 6.96 2.62
C ASP A 103 16.31 7.95 1.96
N ARG A 104 15.94 9.23 1.85
CA ARG A 104 16.70 10.26 1.12
C ARG A 104 17.13 11.46 1.94
N GLN A 105 16.55 11.69 3.11
CA GLN A 105 16.76 12.92 3.90
C GLN A 105 18.21 13.16 4.33
N HIS A 106 19.06 12.12 4.35
CA HIS A 106 20.48 12.20 4.67
C HIS A 106 21.35 12.66 3.48
N LEU A 107 20.79 12.67 2.28
CA LEU A 107 21.51 13.02 1.06
C LEU A 107 21.56 14.53 0.86
N GLU A 108 22.66 15.02 0.29
CA GLU A 108 22.78 16.42 -0.11
C GLU A 108 21.71 16.84 -1.14
N SER A 109 21.32 15.92 -2.02
CA SER A 109 20.24 16.13 -2.99
C SER A 109 18.87 16.41 -2.35
N TRP A 110 18.64 15.97 -1.11
CA TRP A 110 17.39 16.25 -0.38
C TRP A 110 17.21 17.72 -0.07
N LYS A 111 18.30 18.47 0.15
CA LYS A 111 18.25 19.90 0.38
C LYS A 111 17.61 20.66 -0.80
N HIS A 112 17.76 20.15 -2.00
CA HIS A 112 17.09 20.72 -3.17
C HIS A 112 15.55 20.52 -3.05
N VAL A 113 15.12 19.34 -2.67
CA VAL A 113 13.70 19.05 -2.42
C VAL A 113 13.16 19.94 -1.28
N GLU A 114 13.88 20.09 -0.18
CA GLU A 114 13.50 20.97 0.92
C GLU A 114 13.40 22.44 0.49
N SER A 115 14.24 22.90 -0.41
CA SER A 115 14.15 24.25 -0.95
C SER A 115 12.88 24.50 -1.76
N GLU A 116 12.31 23.44 -2.36
CA GLU A 116 11.07 23.48 -3.14
C GLU A 116 9.82 23.39 -2.26
N ILE A 117 9.82 22.51 -1.25
CA ILE A 117 8.62 22.17 -0.49
C ILE A 117 8.62 22.71 0.96
N GLY A 118 9.73 23.26 1.43
CA GLY A 118 9.93 23.66 2.82
C GLY A 118 10.49 22.53 3.70
N VAL A 119 10.86 22.89 4.93
CA VAL A 119 11.39 21.96 5.93
C VAL A 119 10.24 21.16 6.55
N MET A 120 10.55 19.94 6.98
CA MET A 120 9.56 19.09 7.65
C MET A 120 9.05 19.76 8.94
N PRO A 121 7.73 19.83 9.16
CA PRO A 121 7.16 20.37 10.41
C PRO A 121 7.60 19.56 11.63
N GLU A 122 8.07 20.23 12.67
CA GLU A 122 8.37 19.62 13.95
C GLU A 122 7.16 19.72 14.90
N GLU A 123 6.91 18.69 15.71
CA GLU A 123 5.76 18.68 16.63
C GLU A 123 5.83 19.83 17.65
N SER A 124 7.05 20.22 18.04
CA SER A 124 7.31 21.33 18.95
C SER A 124 6.85 22.72 18.45
N ASP A 125 6.61 22.86 17.13
CA ASP A 125 6.21 24.13 16.54
C ASP A 125 4.68 24.37 16.59
N PHE A 126 3.91 23.43 17.14
CA PHE A 126 2.46 23.46 17.15
C PHE A 126 1.90 23.37 18.56
N GLU A 127 0.74 23.99 18.79
CA GLU A 127 0.06 23.96 20.09
C GLU A 127 -0.62 22.61 20.33
N THR A 128 -1.06 21.93 19.25
CA THR A 128 -1.78 20.65 19.33
C THR A 128 -1.23 19.62 18.35
N ILE A 129 -1.37 18.35 18.70
CA ILE A 129 -1.00 17.22 17.84
C ILE A 129 -1.82 17.25 16.52
N GLU A 130 -3.08 17.67 16.60
CA GLU A 130 -3.96 17.77 15.43
C GLU A 130 -3.46 18.81 14.42
N GLU A 131 -2.93 19.93 14.87
CA GLU A 131 -2.33 20.96 14.01
C GLU A 131 -1.07 20.45 13.34
N TRP A 132 -0.18 19.81 14.12
CA TRP A 132 1.02 19.18 13.58
C TRP A 132 0.68 18.07 12.56
N GLU A 133 -0.27 17.18 12.86
CA GLU A 133 -0.69 16.13 11.90
C GLU A 133 -1.22 16.74 10.59
N LYS A 134 -1.97 17.84 10.67
CA LYS A 134 -2.45 18.56 9.49
C LYS A 134 -1.30 19.19 8.68
N ALA A 135 -0.32 19.77 9.35
CA ALA A 135 0.89 20.31 8.71
C ALA A 135 1.70 19.18 8.04
N MET A 136 1.87 18.06 8.73
CA MET A 136 2.53 16.87 8.17
C MET A 136 1.79 16.30 6.95
N ASP A 137 0.47 16.31 6.95
CA ASP A 137 -0.31 15.90 5.76
C ASP A 137 -0.15 16.90 4.61
N GLY A 138 0.03 18.18 4.92
CA GLY A 138 0.41 19.21 3.94
C GLY A 138 1.78 18.94 3.32
N TYR A 139 2.76 18.66 4.17
CA TYR A 139 4.14 18.35 3.78
C TYR A 139 4.23 17.08 2.90
N ARG A 140 3.54 15.99 3.28
CA ARG A 140 3.44 14.77 2.46
C ARG A 140 2.83 15.03 1.09
N ARG A 141 1.80 15.88 1.03
CA ARG A 141 1.21 16.30 -0.25
C ARG A 141 2.18 17.12 -1.09
N ALA A 142 3.03 17.93 -0.47
CA ALA A 142 4.07 18.67 -1.17
C ALA A 142 5.11 17.71 -1.77
N ILE A 143 5.63 16.75 -0.99
CA ILE A 143 6.51 15.68 -1.51
C ILE A 143 5.87 14.98 -2.72
N SER A 144 4.59 14.62 -2.60
CA SER A 144 3.87 13.89 -3.67
C SER A 144 3.75 14.68 -4.99
N LYS A 145 3.99 15.99 -4.97
CA LYS A 145 3.94 16.87 -6.14
C LYS A 145 5.30 17.09 -6.79
N THR A 146 6.40 16.81 -6.08
CA THR A 146 7.75 16.94 -6.63
C THR A 146 7.95 16.02 -7.82
N GLU A 147 8.75 16.45 -8.78
CA GLU A 147 9.04 15.66 -9.97
C GLU A 147 9.79 14.37 -9.62
N SER A 148 10.74 14.45 -8.67
CA SER A 148 11.51 13.30 -8.20
C SER A 148 10.63 12.21 -7.59
N PHE A 149 9.59 12.59 -6.82
CA PHE A 149 8.66 11.61 -6.27
C PHE A 149 7.74 11.00 -7.34
N LYS A 150 7.24 11.80 -8.28
CA LYS A 150 6.41 11.31 -9.39
C LYS A 150 7.16 10.29 -10.24
N GLN A 151 8.39 10.63 -10.63
CA GLN A 151 9.25 9.74 -11.39
C GLN A 151 9.52 8.44 -10.63
N PHE A 152 9.82 8.54 -9.33
CA PHE A 152 10.00 7.36 -8.47
C PHE A 152 8.75 6.46 -8.45
N VAL A 153 7.56 7.05 -8.33
CA VAL A 153 6.30 6.29 -8.34
C VAL A 153 6.06 5.61 -9.67
N GLU A 154 6.25 6.33 -10.77
CA GLU A 154 6.13 5.81 -12.13
C GLU A 154 7.06 4.62 -12.37
N ASP A 155 8.34 4.79 -12.02
CA ASP A 155 9.37 3.77 -12.25
C ASP A 155 9.19 2.52 -11.38
N ARG A 156 8.73 2.70 -10.11
CA ARG A 156 8.83 1.65 -9.10
C ARG A 156 7.51 1.06 -8.63
N ILE A 157 6.42 1.84 -8.64
CA ILE A 157 5.17 1.50 -7.94
C ILE A 157 3.98 1.38 -8.90
N GLU A 158 3.87 2.25 -9.89
CA GLU A 158 2.62 2.47 -10.63
C GLU A 158 2.11 1.25 -11.37
N LYS A 159 2.99 0.45 -11.94
CA LYS A 159 2.62 -0.79 -12.65
C LYS A 159 1.83 -1.76 -11.78
N GLY A 160 2.18 -1.87 -10.49
CA GLY A 160 1.45 -2.69 -9.53
C GLY A 160 0.03 -2.19 -9.22
N GLN A 161 -0.25 -0.92 -9.45
CA GLN A 161 -1.56 -0.31 -9.18
C GLN A 161 -2.58 -0.52 -10.32
N ARG A 162 -2.13 -0.81 -11.54
CA ARG A 162 -2.98 -0.89 -12.74
C ARG A 162 -4.14 -1.88 -12.58
N ALA A 163 -3.87 -3.13 -12.24
CA ALA A 163 -4.92 -4.14 -12.06
C ALA A 163 -5.84 -3.81 -10.86
N SER A 164 -5.29 -3.34 -9.74
CA SER A 164 -6.08 -2.96 -8.57
C SER A 164 -7.03 -1.79 -8.87
N SER A 165 -6.68 -0.87 -9.78
CA SER A 165 -7.57 0.22 -10.21
C SER A 165 -8.79 -0.28 -10.97
N LEU A 166 -8.72 -1.46 -11.58
CA LEU A 166 -9.77 -2.08 -12.37
C LEU A 166 -10.63 -3.08 -11.58
N ILE A 167 -10.09 -3.65 -10.50
CA ILE A 167 -10.75 -4.71 -9.73
C ILE A 167 -11.20 -4.20 -8.34
N GLY A 168 -10.39 -3.37 -7.69
CA GLY A 168 -10.57 -2.94 -6.31
C GLY A 168 -9.84 -3.84 -5.31
N ASN A 169 -10.28 -3.79 -4.03
CA ASN A 169 -9.63 -4.49 -2.93
C ASN A 169 -9.75 -6.02 -3.04
N GLN A 170 -8.63 -6.71 -3.00
CA GLN A 170 -8.53 -8.17 -2.98
C GLN A 170 -8.02 -8.69 -1.61
N TYR A 171 -8.11 -7.86 -0.56
CA TYR A 171 -7.63 -8.22 0.79
C TYR A 171 -6.22 -8.80 0.77
N THR A 172 -6.02 -10.00 1.31
CA THR A 172 -4.72 -10.68 1.34
C THR A 172 -4.16 -10.96 -0.06
N GLY A 173 -5.01 -11.11 -1.07
CA GLY A 173 -4.62 -11.33 -2.47
C GLY A 173 -4.07 -10.08 -3.15
N SER A 174 -4.26 -8.87 -2.59
CA SER A 174 -3.93 -7.63 -3.28
C SER A 174 -2.44 -7.46 -3.59
N ILE A 175 -1.55 -7.97 -2.74
CA ILE A 175 -0.09 -7.93 -3.02
C ILE A 175 0.29 -8.85 -4.19
N PHE A 176 -0.36 -10.01 -4.31
CA PHE A 176 -0.14 -10.92 -5.44
C PHE A 176 -0.73 -10.34 -6.73
N LEU A 177 -1.90 -9.68 -6.64
CA LEU A 177 -2.46 -8.97 -7.78
C LEU A 177 -1.53 -7.83 -8.24
N ALA A 178 -0.94 -7.08 -7.30
CA ALA A 178 0.04 -6.05 -7.62
C ALA A 178 1.29 -6.64 -8.28
N LEU A 179 1.77 -7.79 -7.81
CA LEU A 179 2.89 -8.51 -8.42
C LEU A 179 2.56 -8.96 -9.85
N MET A 180 1.41 -9.58 -10.07
CA MET A 180 0.96 -10.00 -11.40
C MET A 180 0.81 -8.79 -12.34
N SER A 181 0.19 -7.71 -11.85
CA SER A 181 0.03 -6.46 -12.61
C SER A 181 1.37 -5.88 -13.04
N THR A 182 2.37 -5.90 -12.15
CA THR A 182 3.72 -5.42 -12.44
C THR A 182 4.40 -6.27 -13.51
N PHE A 183 4.40 -7.58 -13.33
CA PHE A 183 5.05 -8.48 -14.30
C PHE A 183 4.40 -8.40 -15.68
N GLU A 184 3.07 -8.34 -15.75
CA GLU A 184 2.39 -8.26 -17.05
C GLU A 184 2.64 -6.91 -17.73
N ALA A 185 2.63 -5.79 -16.99
CA ALA A 185 2.99 -4.49 -17.54
C ALA A 185 4.46 -4.46 -18.03
N ASP A 186 5.38 -5.01 -17.25
CA ASP A 186 6.79 -5.12 -17.67
C ASP A 186 6.98 -6.07 -18.87
N TYR A 187 6.15 -7.09 -18.98
CA TYR A 187 6.14 -7.98 -20.14
C TYR A 187 5.65 -7.26 -21.40
N GLU A 188 4.54 -6.53 -21.32
CA GLU A 188 4.00 -5.70 -22.41
C GLU A 188 5.02 -4.67 -22.93
N GLU A 189 5.76 -4.05 -22.03
CA GLU A 189 6.82 -3.06 -22.33
C GLU A 189 8.14 -3.69 -22.73
N ASN A 190 8.25 -5.00 -22.74
CA ASN A 190 9.49 -5.73 -23.01
C ASN A 190 10.66 -5.33 -22.07
N ALA A 191 10.34 -5.03 -20.80
CA ALA A 191 11.34 -4.65 -19.81
C ALA A 191 12.35 -5.78 -19.54
N ASN A 192 13.59 -5.44 -19.23
CA ASN A 192 14.58 -6.40 -18.76
C ASN A 192 14.52 -6.48 -17.22
N LEU A 193 14.11 -7.63 -16.69
CA LEU A 193 14.07 -7.94 -15.25
C LEU A 193 15.04 -9.06 -14.85
N ASP A 194 16.03 -9.35 -15.66
CA ASP A 194 16.99 -10.43 -15.37
C ASP A 194 17.85 -10.05 -14.15
N ASN A 195 17.83 -10.93 -13.14
CA ASN A 195 18.59 -10.78 -11.89
C ASN A 195 18.30 -9.49 -11.09
N VAL A 196 17.14 -8.87 -11.30
CA VAL A 196 16.75 -7.71 -10.50
C VAL A 196 16.03 -8.15 -9.22
N THR A 197 16.08 -7.28 -8.22
CA THR A 197 15.36 -7.47 -6.95
C THR A 197 14.12 -6.60 -6.93
N PHE A 198 13.02 -7.16 -6.44
CA PHE A 198 11.80 -6.44 -6.08
C PHE A 198 11.71 -6.28 -4.58
N GLY A 199 11.34 -5.08 -4.11
CA GLY A 199 10.90 -4.88 -2.74
C GLY A 199 9.40 -5.21 -2.60
N LEU A 200 9.03 -5.97 -1.57
CA LEU A 200 7.64 -6.31 -1.30
C LEU A 200 7.23 -5.78 0.07
N CYS A 201 6.09 -5.10 0.12
CA CYS A 201 5.51 -4.59 1.36
C CYS A 201 4.10 -5.15 1.57
N GLY A 202 4.01 -6.16 2.42
CA GLY A 202 2.75 -6.72 2.90
C GLY A 202 2.19 -5.90 4.05
N TYR A 203 0.86 -5.72 4.07
CA TYR A 203 0.13 -5.13 5.18
C TYR A 203 -1.15 -5.93 5.42
N GLY A 204 -1.55 -6.11 6.67
CA GLY A 204 -2.74 -6.89 6.98
C GLY A 204 -3.37 -6.58 8.32
N SER A 205 -4.39 -7.37 8.65
CA SER A 205 -5.15 -7.28 9.88
C SER A 205 -4.27 -7.23 11.13
N GLY A 206 -4.66 -6.41 12.10
CA GLY A 206 -3.88 -6.17 13.31
C GLY A 206 -2.77 -5.14 13.10
N ALA A 207 -2.84 -4.34 12.04
CA ALA A 207 -1.88 -3.28 11.69
C ALA A 207 -0.44 -3.80 11.62
N LYS A 208 -0.23 -4.98 11.01
CA LYS A 208 1.09 -5.56 10.78
C LYS A 208 1.55 -5.29 9.37
N ALA A 209 2.74 -4.72 9.23
CA ALA A 209 3.44 -4.59 7.96
C ALA A 209 4.71 -5.46 7.96
N LYS A 210 5.12 -5.88 6.78
CA LYS A 210 6.35 -6.64 6.56
C LYS A 210 6.98 -6.21 5.25
N VAL A 211 8.26 -5.86 5.31
CA VAL A 211 9.08 -5.58 4.11
C VAL A 211 10.05 -6.74 3.91
N PHE A 212 10.18 -7.19 2.70
CA PHE A 212 11.11 -8.23 2.29
C PHE A 212 11.49 -8.05 0.81
N GLU A 213 12.49 -8.75 0.38
CA GLU A 213 12.98 -8.74 -1.00
C GLU A 213 12.75 -10.08 -1.68
N ALA A 214 12.60 -10.03 -2.99
CA ALA A 214 12.59 -11.21 -3.84
C ALA A 214 13.36 -10.93 -5.12
N GLU A 215 14.17 -11.90 -5.54
CA GLU A 215 14.89 -11.87 -6.80
C GLU A 215 14.00 -12.43 -7.92
N VAL A 216 13.94 -11.70 -9.03
CA VAL A 216 13.19 -12.13 -10.21
C VAL A 216 13.93 -13.27 -10.90
N GLN A 217 13.22 -14.37 -11.08
CA GLN A 217 13.80 -15.57 -11.73
C GLN A 217 13.69 -15.48 -13.25
N PRO A 218 14.61 -16.09 -14.02
CA PRO A 218 14.63 -16.02 -15.49
C PRO A 218 13.34 -16.49 -16.18
N THR A 219 12.54 -17.32 -15.51
CA THR A 219 11.27 -17.85 -16.02
C THR A 219 10.10 -16.85 -15.94
N TRP A 220 10.31 -15.65 -15.38
CA TRP A 220 9.25 -14.67 -15.16
C TRP A 220 8.46 -14.33 -16.44
N ARG A 221 9.15 -14.21 -17.59
CA ARG A 221 8.51 -13.90 -18.88
C ARG A 221 7.57 -15.02 -19.34
N GLU A 222 7.99 -16.28 -19.18
CA GLU A 222 7.16 -17.42 -19.52
C GLU A 222 5.89 -17.47 -18.66
N ILE A 223 6.01 -17.15 -17.38
CA ILE A 223 4.88 -17.09 -16.45
C ILE A 223 3.95 -15.92 -16.80
N ALA A 224 4.50 -14.72 -16.98
CA ALA A 224 3.73 -13.51 -17.28
C ALA A 224 2.95 -13.65 -18.60
N SER A 225 3.56 -14.23 -19.63
CA SER A 225 2.93 -14.44 -20.95
C SER A 225 1.67 -15.31 -20.94
N ARG A 226 1.44 -16.06 -19.85
CA ARG A 226 0.29 -16.97 -19.72
C ARG A 226 -0.88 -16.36 -18.95
N TRP A 227 -0.68 -15.24 -18.27
CA TRP A 227 -1.72 -14.68 -17.39
C TRP A 227 -2.85 -13.99 -18.14
N ASN A 228 -2.50 -13.18 -19.14
CA ASN A 228 -3.46 -12.37 -19.92
C ASN A 228 -4.39 -11.57 -18.97
N LEU A 229 -3.83 -11.02 -17.89
CA LEU A 229 -4.59 -10.34 -16.82
C LEU A 229 -5.34 -9.13 -17.37
N PHE A 230 -4.64 -8.26 -18.12
CA PHE A 230 -5.25 -7.04 -18.65
C PHE A 230 -6.25 -7.34 -19.75
N GLU A 231 -5.97 -8.27 -20.66
CA GLU A 231 -6.92 -8.72 -21.68
C GLU A 231 -8.21 -9.27 -21.05
N ARG A 232 -8.10 -10.10 -20.01
CA ARG A 232 -9.25 -10.62 -19.27
C ARG A 232 -10.03 -9.51 -18.56
N LEU A 233 -9.35 -8.48 -18.04
CA LEU A 233 -10.01 -7.34 -17.42
C LEU A 233 -10.73 -6.44 -18.42
N GLU A 234 -10.20 -6.29 -19.63
CA GLU A 234 -10.85 -5.59 -20.73
C GLU A 234 -12.06 -6.35 -21.26
N GLY A 235 -12.00 -7.68 -21.29
CA GLY A 235 -13.10 -8.56 -21.71
C GLY A 235 -14.27 -8.65 -20.72
N ARG A 236 -14.28 -7.89 -19.62
CA ARG A 236 -15.40 -7.88 -18.66
C ARG A 236 -16.67 -7.32 -19.27
N ILE A 237 -17.79 -7.94 -18.94
CA ILE A 237 -19.11 -7.52 -19.38
C ILE A 237 -19.72 -6.63 -18.29
N ALA A 238 -20.16 -5.42 -18.70
CA ALA A 238 -20.90 -4.54 -17.81
C ALA A 238 -22.29 -5.11 -17.52
N ILE A 239 -22.68 -5.11 -16.25
CA ILE A 239 -24.02 -5.52 -15.80
C ILE A 239 -24.71 -4.34 -15.13
N ASP A 240 -26.04 -4.33 -15.18
CA ASP A 240 -26.83 -3.34 -14.47
C ASP A 240 -26.95 -3.67 -12.97
N ARG A 241 -27.46 -2.70 -12.20
CA ARG A 241 -27.62 -2.84 -10.77
C ARG A 241 -28.59 -3.98 -10.38
N VAL A 242 -29.65 -4.18 -11.14
CA VAL A 242 -30.67 -5.22 -10.85
C VAL A 242 -30.05 -6.60 -10.99
N THR A 243 -29.29 -6.82 -12.04
CA THR A 243 -28.53 -8.06 -12.28
C THR A 243 -27.48 -8.28 -11.19
N TYR A 244 -26.72 -7.24 -10.84
CA TYR A 244 -25.74 -7.31 -9.74
C TYR A 244 -26.41 -7.72 -8.41
N GLU A 245 -27.50 -7.06 -8.02
CA GLU A 245 -28.20 -7.37 -6.77
C GLU A 245 -28.80 -8.77 -6.78
N ALA A 246 -29.32 -9.24 -7.91
CA ALA A 246 -29.85 -10.59 -8.04
C ALA A 246 -28.76 -11.66 -7.85
N LEU A 247 -27.58 -11.45 -8.46
CA LEU A 247 -26.42 -12.31 -8.30
C LEU A 247 -25.91 -12.28 -6.85
N HIS A 248 -25.76 -11.09 -6.28
CA HIS A 248 -25.25 -10.91 -4.92
C HIS A 248 -26.15 -11.56 -3.85
N LYS A 249 -27.47 -11.49 -4.03
CA LYS A 249 -28.47 -12.13 -3.14
C LYS A 249 -28.70 -13.60 -3.44
N GLY A 250 -28.03 -14.18 -4.43
CA GLY A 250 -28.22 -15.58 -4.85
C GLY A 250 -29.59 -15.86 -5.45
N LEU A 251 -30.30 -14.83 -5.94
CA LEU A 251 -31.59 -14.96 -6.61
C LEU A 251 -31.41 -15.41 -8.06
N ALA A 252 -30.35 -14.97 -8.73
CA ALA A 252 -29.93 -15.49 -10.01
C ALA A 252 -28.99 -16.68 -9.79
N LYS A 253 -29.42 -17.85 -10.23
CA LYS A 253 -28.68 -19.12 -10.04
C LYS A 253 -27.84 -19.51 -11.25
N GLU A 254 -28.10 -18.89 -12.40
CA GLU A 254 -27.41 -19.18 -13.64
C GLU A 254 -26.37 -18.10 -13.94
N SER A 255 -25.29 -18.50 -14.59
CA SER A 255 -24.31 -17.56 -15.09
C SER A 255 -24.92 -16.65 -16.14
N ILE A 256 -24.73 -15.35 -16.03
CA ILE A 256 -25.13 -14.36 -17.04
C ILE A 256 -24.16 -14.28 -18.21
N VAL A 257 -22.99 -14.87 -18.09
CA VAL A 257 -22.01 -15.05 -19.15
C VAL A 257 -22.08 -16.49 -19.62
N THR A 258 -21.86 -16.74 -20.90
CA THR A 258 -21.89 -18.06 -21.52
C THR A 258 -21.29 -19.13 -20.62
N PRO A 259 -21.94 -20.28 -20.46
CA PRO A 259 -21.50 -21.28 -19.52
C PRO A 259 -20.13 -21.83 -19.89
N LYS A 260 -19.24 -21.69 -18.96
CA LYS A 260 -18.09 -22.55 -18.71
C LYS A 260 -17.19 -22.89 -19.89
N GLY A 261 -16.06 -22.24 -19.95
CA GLY A 261 -14.87 -22.99 -20.29
C GLY A 261 -14.65 -24.06 -19.22
N GLU A 262 -14.55 -25.32 -19.57
CA GLU A 262 -14.02 -26.33 -18.69
C GLU A 262 -12.66 -25.87 -18.19
N PHE A 263 -12.46 -25.93 -16.89
CA PHE A 263 -11.12 -25.74 -16.32
C PHE A 263 -10.29 -26.91 -16.81
N ALA A 264 -9.39 -26.65 -17.77
CA ALA A 264 -8.40 -27.59 -18.22
C ALA A 264 -7.24 -27.65 -17.22
#